data_b3665c826946df18f5bad7016f8b94db
#
_entry.id   b3665c826946df18f5bad7016f8b94db
#
_cell.length_a   1.000
_cell.length_b   1.000
_cell.length_c   1.000
_cell.angle_alpha   90.00
_cell.angle_beta   90.00
_cell.angle_gamma   90.00
#
_symmetry.space_group_name_H-M   'P 1'
#
loop_
_entity.id
_entity.type
_entity.pdbx_description
1 polymer ?
#
loop_
_entity_poly.entity_id
_entity_poly.type
_entity_poly.pdbx_seq_one_letter_code
_entity_poly.pdbx_strand_id
1 'polypeptide(L)' 'MNGDGHLLMVWSPAGYTLREMPGDPPPPGHEFEDDGRILVINKIGASPLPGDRRACAFSVGKD' A
#
# COMPACT_ATOMS: atom_id res chain seq x y z
N MET A 1 17.94 -3.57 10.35
CA MET A 1 17.33 -3.48 10.23
C MET A 1 16.71 -3.42 9.54
N ASN A 2 16.46 -3.42 9.16
CA ASN A 2 15.82 -3.38 8.59
C ASN A 2 14.61 -3.36 8.78
N GLY A 3 13.89 -3.87 9.11
CA GLY A 3 12.51 -3.72 9.47
C GLY A 3 11.93 -2.40 9.24
N ASP A 4 12.32 -1.92 8.20
CA ASP A 4 11.96 -0.56 7.94
C ASP A 4 10.54 -0.41 7.47
N GLY A 5 9.90 -1.52 7.14
CA GLY A 5 8.52 -1.45 6.72
C GLY A 5 8.37 -1.03 5.28
N HIS A 6 7.16 -0.64 4.94
CA HIS A 6 6.83 -0.26 3.59
C HIS A 6 5.74 0.81 3.61
N LEU A 7 5.47 1.38 2.45
CA LEU A 7 4.38 2.32 2.30
C LEU A 7 3.19 1.61 1.69
N LEU A 8 2.00 2.10 2.01
CA LEU A 8 0.77 1.55 1.47
C LEU A 8 -0.09 2.70 0.97
N MET A 9 -0.43 2.66 -0.32
CA MET A 9 -1.37 3.61 -0.88
C MET A 9 -2.76 3.00 -0.80
N VAL A 10 -3.58 3.56 0.07
CA VAL A 10 -4.92 3.05 0.33
C VAL A 10 -5.91 3.80 -0.55
N TRP A 11 -6.55 3.07 -1.43
CA TRP A 11 -7.51 3.65 -2.35
C TRP A 11 -8.84 3.96 -1.65
N SER A 12 -9.44 5.08 -2.05
CA SER A 12 -10.82 5.40 -1.68
C SER A 12 -11.43 6.19 -2.82
N PRO A 13 -12.77 6.33 -2.84
CA PRO A 13 -13.40 7.15 -3.88
C PRO A 13 -12.91 8.60 -3.88
N ALA A 14 -12.42 9.09 -2.75
CA ALA A 14 -11.92 10.45 -2.65
C ALA A 14 -10.46 10.57 -3.06
N GLY A 15 -9.77 9.46 -3.34
CA GLY A 15 -8.36 9.48 -3.72
C GLY A 15 -7.56 8.50 -2.88
N TYR A 16 -6.24 8.70 -2.86
CA TYR A 16 -5.34 7.80 -2.14
C TYR A 16 -4.88 8.43 -0.84
N THR A 17 -4.71 7.58 0.16
CA THR A 17 -4.08 7.95 1.43
C THR A 17 -2.80 7.14 1.58
N LEU A 18 -1.71 7.82 1.89
CA LEU A 18 -0.43 7.16 2.10
C LEU A 18 -0.28 6.78 3.56
N ARG A 19 0.07 5.52 3.81
CA ARG A 19 0.30 5.03 5.16
C ARG A 19 1.65 4.37 5.26
N GLU A 20 2.24 4.43 6.45
CA GLU A 20 3.48 3.73 6.75
C GLU A 20 3.12 2.46 7.50
N MET A 21 3.57 1.34 6.98
CA MET A 21 3.23 0.03 7.55
C MET A 21 4.48 -0.72 7.93
N PRO A 22 4.42 -1.55 8.96
CA PRO A 22 5.58 -2.34 9.37
C PRO A 22 5.78 -3.55 8.46
N GLY A 23 7.01 -4.02 8.40
CA GLY A 23 7.33 -5.26 7.72
C GLY A 23 7.36 -5.14 6.21
N ASP A 24 7.39 -6.28 5.56
CA ASP A 24 7.46 -6.34 4.10
C ASP A 24 6.10 -6.04 3.49
N PRO A 25 6.08 -5.48 2.28
CA PRO A 25 4.80 -5.24 1.63
C PRO A 25 4.13 -6.55 1.24
N PRO A 26 2.79 -6.58 1.30
CA PRO A 26 2.08 -7.79 0.86
C PRO A 26 2.20 -7.94 -0.65
N PRO A 27 2.10 -9.16 -1.16
CA PRO A 27 2.24 -9.39 -2.60
C PRO A 27 1.03 -8.87 -3.37
N PRO A 28 1.19 -8.64 -4.68
CA PRO A 28 0.04 -8.33 -5.52
C PRO A 28 -1.01 -9.42 -5.42
N GLY A 29 -2.26 -9.02 -5.39
CA GLY A 29 -3.37 -9.95 -5.21
C GLY A 29 -3.82 -10.09 -3.79
N HIS A 30 -3.03 -9.63 -2.82
CA HIS A 30 -3.42 -9.65 -1.42
C HIS A 30 -4.61 -8.71 -1.20
N GLU A 31 -5.61 -9.19 -0.47
CA GLU A 31 -6.80 -8.40 -0.19
C GLU A 31 -6.82 -8.01 1.28
N PHE A 32 -7.34 -6.82 1.54
CA PHE A 32 -7.49 -6.35 2.92
C PHE A 32 -8.69 -5.42 2.97
N GLU A 33 -9.18 -5.20 4.18
CA GLU A 33 -10.32 -4.34 4.40
C GLU A 33 -9.87 -3.01 4.98
N ASP A 34 -10.45 -1.91 4.49
CA ASP A 34 -10.20 -0.59 5.03
C ASP A 34 -11.49 0.20 4.94
N ASP A 35 -11.96 0.66 6.08
CA ASP A 35 -13.15 1.52 6.16
C ASP A 35 -14.36 0.88 5.45
N GLY A 36 -14.55 -0.42 5.70
CA GLY A 36 -15.70 -1.13 5.17
C GLY A 36 -15.57 -1.54 3.72
N ARG A 37 -14.43 -1.29 3.09
CA ARG A 37 -14.21 -1.68 1.70
C ARG A 37 -13.15 -2.75 1.62
N ILE A 38 -13.31 -3.63 0.64
CA ILE A 38 -12.27 -4.61 0.34
C ILE A 38 -11.39 -4.03 -0.73
N LEU A 39 -10.10 -4.02 -0.45
CA LEU A 39 -9.10 -3.51 -1.37
C LEU A 39 -8.17 -4.65 -1.76
N VAL A 40 -7.55 -4.52 -2.91
CA VAL A 40 -6.60 -5.52 -3.37
C VAL A 40 -5.31 -4.82 -3.78
N ILE A 41 -4.17 -5.42 -3.42
CA ILE A 41 -2.88 -4.89 -3.83
C ILE A 41 -2.72 -5.12 -5.33
N ASN A 42 -2.57 -4.04 -6.06
CA ASN A 42 -2.48 -4.08 -7.51
C ASN A 42 -1.05 -4.26 -7.99
N LYS A 43 -0.12 -3.58 -7.33
CA LYS A 43 1.29 -3.67 -7.72
C LYS A 43 2.15 -3.18 -6.57
N ILE A 44 3.41 -3.54 -6.64
CA ILE A 44 4.44 -3.03 -5.74
C ILE A 44 5.38 -2.19 -6.57
N GLY A 45 5.67 -1.00 -6.12
CA GLY A 45 6.55 -0.09 -6.83
C GLY A 45 7.41 0.71 -5.90
N ALA A 46 7.99 1.77 -6.43
CA ALA A 46 8.82 2.65 -5.65
C ALA A 46 7.97 3.62 -4.85
N SER A 47 8.55 4.10 -3.73
CA SER A 47 7.89 5.11 -2.93
C SER A 47 7.65 6.37 -3.76
N PRO A 48 6.49 7.02 -3.61
CA PRO A 48 6.25 8.29 -4.26
C PRO A 48 6.95 9.45 -3.56
N LEU A 49 7.55 9.21 -2.40
CA LEU A 49 8.19 10.28 -1.64
C LEU A 49 9.62 10.46 -2.12
N PRO A 50 10.08 11.70 -2.31
CA PRO A 50 11.45 11.96 -2.72
C PRO A 50 12.43 11.41 -1.69
N GLY A 51 13.46 10.72 -2.15
CA GLY A 51 14.50 10.21 -1.27
C GLY A 51 14.12 9.00 -0.44
N ASP A 52 12.90 8.51 -0.57
CA ASP A 52 12.42 7.36 0.18
C ASP A 52 12.64 6.10 -0.64
N ARG A 53 13.34 5.13 -0.07
CA ARG A 53 13.69 3.90 -0.77
C ARG A 53 12.79 2.72 -0.44
N ARG A 54 11.80 2.95 0.41
CA ARG A 54 10.91 1.86 0.79
C ARG A 54 10.05 1.44 -0.40
N ALA A 55 9.66 0.17 -0.40
CA ALA A 55 8.69 -0.30 -1.37
C ALA A 55 7.33 0.30 -1.04
N CYS A 56 6.52 0.47 -2.06
CA CYS A 56 5.18 1.01 -1.89
C CYS A 56 4.18 0.05 -2.53
N ALA A 57 3.24 -0.41 -1.75
CA ALA A 57 2.16 -1.26 -2.25
C ALA A 57 1.01 -0.35 -2.67
N PHE A 58 0.50 -0.57 -3.87
CA PHE A 58 -0.61 0.22 -4.39
C PHE A 58 -1.85 -0.64 -4.40
N SER A 59 -2.93 -0.13 -3.82
CA SER A 59 -4.18 -0.86 -3.76
C SER A 59 -5.22 -0.21 -4.67
N VAL A 60 -6.22 -1.01 -5.02
CA VAL A 60 -7.38 -0.52 -5.74
C VAL A 60 -8.60 -1.15 -5.11
N GLY A 61 -9.76 -0.53 -5.33
CA GLY A 61 -10.98 -1.11 -4.82
C GLY A 61 -11.31 -2.40 -5.53
N LYS A 62 -11.70 -3.40 -4.75
CA LYS A 62 -12.17 -4.64 -5.30
C LYS A 62 -13.68 -4.59 -5.37
N ASP A 63 -14.20 -4.92 -6.53
CA ASP A 63 -15.62 -4.98 -6.62
C ASP A 63 -16.15 -5.96 -7.55
#